data_fed6064fe77823d67a9d84a7b0ce6a89
#
_entry.id   fed6064fe77823d67a9d84a7b0ce6a89
#
_cell.length_a   1.000
_cell.length_b   1.000
_cell.length_c   1.000
_cell.angle_alpha   90.00
_cell.angle_beta   90.00
_cell.angle_gamma   90.00
#
_symmetry.space_group_name_H-M   'P 1'
#
loop_
_entity.id
_entity.type
_entity.pdbx_description
1 polymer ?
#
loop_
_entity_poly.entity_id
_entity_poly.type
_entity_poly.pdbx_seq_one_letter_code
_entity_poly.pdbx_strand_id
1 'polypeptide(L)'
;MLDIDSGGGSVDAIAPLVDAIRYAQSKGKSVVAHCDLCASAAYYIASYCNEIIASNQISSEFGSIGVMMSFPDYAKYYEREGVKVHTIYSNLSDYKNAPFEMAKEGKYEMIKEEELDPLARDFQENVKENRGNKLKLDAAGLLRGRMFYAKEAITVGLADAVGTVDFAIRRAKEIPQEACINEYINSKS
;
A
#
# COMPACT_ATOMS: atom_id res chain seq x y z
N MET A 1 -11.21 7.84 12.30
CA MET A 1 -9.99 7.04 12.51
C MET A 1 -10.18 5.70 11.82
N LEU A 2 -9.14 5.18 11.20
CA LEU A 2 -9.04 3.80 10.73
C LEU A 2 -8.18 3.03 11.73
N ASP A 3 -8.60 1.84 12.12
CA ASP A 3 -7.80 0.92 12.91
C ASP A 3 -7.36 -0.22 11.98
N ILE A 4 -6.04 -0.36 11.79
CA ILE A 4 -5.44 -1.20 10.74
C ILE A 4 -4.54 -2.24 11.38
N ASP A 5 -4.87 -3.50 11.15
CA ASP A 5 -4.03 -4.66 11.44
C ASP A 5 -4.08 -5.58 10.22
N SER A 6 -3.21 -5.31 9.23
CA SER A 6 -3.30 -5.97 7.93
C SER A 6 -1.96 -6.04 7.20
N GLY A 7 -1.65 -7.22 6.70
CA GLY A 7 -0.52 -7.47 5.79
C GLY A 7 -0.72 -6.96 4.35
N GLY A 8 -1.87 -6.38 4.04
CA GLY A 8 -2.26 -5.98 2.69
C GLY A 8 -3.25 -6.94 2.06
N GLY A 9 -3.27 -7.02 0.73
CA GLY A 9 -4.22 -7.86 0.01
C GLY A 9 -4.35 -7.48 -1.47
N SER A 10 -5.54 -7.69 -2.02
CA SER A 10 -5.83 -7.41 -3.42
C SER A 10 -5.79 -5.91 -3.75
N VAL A 11 -5.23 -5.58 -4.89
CA VAL A 11 -5.19 -4.21 -5.44
C VAL A 11 -6.60 -3.65 -5.64
N ASP A 12 -7.56 -4.48 -5.98
CA ASP A 12 -8.96 -4.07 -6.23
C ASP A 12 -9.64 -3.48 -4.98
N ALA A 13 -9.15 -3.83 -3.78
CA ALA A 13 -9.70 -3.31 -2.53
C ALA A 13 -9.24 -1.88 -2.19
N ILE A 14 -8.23 -1.35 -2.89
CA ILE A 14 -7.60 -0.06 -2.56
C ILE A 14 -8.53 1.10 -2.89
N ALA A 15 -9.01 1.17 -4.12
CA ALA A 15 -9.73 2.35 -4.63
C ALA A 15 -10.95 2.73 -3.77
N PRO A 16 -11.85 1.83 -3.38
CA PRO A 16 -13.01 2.20 -2.57
C PRO A 16 -12.66 2.81 -1.21
N LEU A 17 -11.56 2.33 -0.59
CA LEU A 17 -11.12 2.84 0.71
C LEU A 17 -10.42 4.20 0.59
N VAL A 18 -9.60 4.38 -0.44
CA VAL A 18 -8.98 5.67 -0.75
C VAL A 18 -10.05 6.73 -1.06
N ASP A 19 -11.07 6.38 -1.85
CA ASP A 19 -12.17 7.27 -2.17
C ASP A 19 -12.95 7.68 -0.91
N ALA A 20 -13.18 6.76 0.02
CA ALA A 20 -13.83 7.06 1.30
C ALA A 20 -12.99 8.02 2.16
N ILE A 21 -11.66 7.85 2.20
CA ILE A 21 -10.75 8.76 2.91
C ILE A 21 -10.79 10.15 2.26
N ARG A 22 -10.62 10.23 0.96
CA ARG A 22 -10.66 11.49 0.20
C ARG A 22 -12.00 12.21 0.34
N TYR A 23 -13.10 11.45 0.31
CA TYR A 23 -14.43 12.01 0.56
C TYR A 23 -14.54 12.63 1.95
N ALA A 24 -14.09 11.94 3.00
CA ALA A 24 -14.10 12.48 4.36
C ALA A 24 -13.26 13.77 4.44
N GLN A 25 -12.07 13.77 3.85
CA GLN A 25 -11.17 14.94 3.82
C GLN A 25 -11.79 16.11 3.03
N SER A 26 -12.49 15.86 1.92
CA SER A 26 -13.20 16.89 1.16
C SER A 26 -14.36 17.55 1.95
N LYS A 27 -14.82 16.90 3.03
CA LYS A 27 -15.80 17.43 3.98
C LYS A 27 -15.15 18.11 5.20
N GLY A 28 -13.86 18.42 5.13
CA GLY A 28 -13.11 19.05 6.23
C GLY A 28 -12.89 18.12 7.43
N LYS A 29 -12.98 16.79 7.24
CA LYS A 29 -12.69 15.80 8.27
C LYS A 29 -11.27 15.28 8.08
N SER A 30 -10.51 15.20 9.15
CA SER A 30 -9.25 14.46 9.12
C SER A 30 -9.49 12.96 9.31
N VAL A 31 -8.63 12.17 8.68
CA VAL A 31 -8.58 10.72 8.84
C VAL A 31 -7.21 10.34 9.38
N VAL A 32 -7.18 9.65 10.52
CA VAL A 32 -5.96 9.15 11.15
C VAL A 32 -5.98 7.63 11.08
N ALA A 33 -4.88 7.02 10.65
CA ALA A 33 -4.66 5.59 10.72
C ALA A 33 -3.97 5.23 12.03
N HIS A 34 -4.53 4.31 12.80
CA HIS A 34 -3.92 3.67 13.96
C HIS A 34 -3.58 2.23 13.56
N CYS A 35 -2.32 1.83 13.68
CA CYS A 35 -1.84 0.63 13.01
C CYS A 35 -1.00 -0.26 13.92
N ASP A 36 -1.27 -1.57 13.92
CA ASP A 36 -0.33 -2.56 14.43
C ASP A 36 0.49 -3.15 13.27
N LEU A 37 -0.10 -3.95 12.41
CA LEU A 37 0.48 -4.32 11.12
C LEU A 37 -0.14 -3.48 10.01
N CYS A 38 0.69 -2.75 9.26
CA CYS A 38 0.25 -1.90 8.16
C CYS A 38 1.17 -2.07 6.96
N ALA A 39 0.90 -3.08 6.12
CA ALA A 39 1.78 -3.50 5.05
C ALA A 39 1.10 -3.53 3.69
N SER A 40 1.88 -3.34 2.61
CA SER A 40 1.42 -3.48 1.22
C SER A 40 0.17 -2.64 0.94
N ALA A 41 -0.92 -3.21 0.41
CA ALA A 41 -2.16 -2.50 0.13
C ALA A 41 -2.72 -1.75 1.35
N ALA A 42 -2.55 -2.26 2.57
CA ALA A 42 -2.94 -1.57 3.79
C ALA A 42 -2.12 -0.28 4.01
N TYR A 43 -0.80 -0.33 3.72
CA TYR A 43 0.04 0.86 3.80
C TYR A 43 -0.29 1.87 2.68
N TYR A 44 -0.61 1.38 1.47
CA TYR A 44 -1.11 2.24 0.39
C TYR A 44 -2.29 3.09 0.88
N ILE A 45 -3.30 2.44 1.47
CA ILE A 45 -4.50 3.10 2.01
C ILE A 45 -4.13 4.05 3.16
N ALA A 46 -3.32 3.60 4.12
CA ALA A 46 -2.89 4.41 5.26
C ALA A 46 -2.13 5.67 4.83
N SER A 47 -1.38 5.62 3.72
CA SER A 47 -0.62 6.77 3.21
C SER A 47 -1.51 7.96 2.85
N TYR A 48 -2.79 7.76 2.55
CA TYR A 48 -3.78 8.81 2.30
C TYR A 48 -4.33 9.46 3.57
N CYS A 49 -4.07 8.88 4.74
CA CYS A 49 -4.49 9.47 6.01
C CYS A 49 -3.65 10.69 6.38
N ASN A 50 -4.22 11.60 7.15
CA ASN A 50 -3.54 12.81 7.62
C ASN A 50 -2.37 12.48 8.54
N GLU A 51 -2.52 11.46 9.40
CA GLU A 51 -1.46 10.91 10.26
C GLU A 51 -1.56 9.39 10.32
N ILE A 52 -0.39 8.74 10.52
CA ILE A 52 -0.23 7.31 10.71
C ILE A 52 0.40 7.08 12.08
N ILE A 53 -0.34 6.46 12.99
CA ILE A 53 0.06 6.23 14.38
C ILE A 53 0.33 4.74 14.57
N ALA A 54 1.54 4.40 15.02
CA ALA A 54 1.86 3.04 15.44
C ALA A 54 1.17 2.71 16.77
N SER A 55 0.54 1.55 16.90
CA SER A 55 -0.16 1.13 18.11
C SER A 55 0.81 0.91 19.28
N ASN A 56 2.03 0.46 18.96
CA ASN A 56 3.07 0.27 19.96
C ASN A 56 4.48 0.41 19.33
N GLN A 57 5.48 0.56 20.19
CA GLN A 57 6.87 0.78 19.76
C GLN A 57 7.61 -0.52 19.44
N ILE A 58 7.11 -1.67 19.87
CA ILE A 58 7.83 -2.94 19.88
C ILE A 58 7.53 -3.75 18.62
N SER A 59 6.25 -3.98 18.33
CA SER A 59 5.80 -4.93 17.32
C SER A 59 5.10 -4.31 16.12
N SER A 60 4.66 -3.04 16.21
CA SER A 60 4.00 -2.43 15.05
C SER A 60 4.93 -2.34 13.84
N GLU A 61 4.46 -2.79 12.69
CA GLU A 61 5.25 -2.89 11.47
C GLU A 61 4.59 -2.17 10.29
N PHE A 62 5.43 -1.54 9.47
CA PHE A 62 5.01 -0.74 8.32
C PHE A 62 5.87 -1.03 7.09
N GLY A 63 5.28 -0.91 5.91
CA GLY A 63 6.05 -1.01 4.67
C GLY A 63 5.51 -2.01 3.67
N SER A 64 6.34 -2.94 3.20
CA SER A 64 6.00 -3.84 2.09
C SER A 64 5.50 -3.06 0.87
N ILE A 65 6.11 -1.88 0.59
CA ILE A 65 5.75 -1.04 -0.55
C ILE A 65 6.27 -1.70 -1.80
N GLY A 66 5.40 -2.47 -2.44
CA GLY A 66 5.74 -3.30 -3.59
C GLY A 66 4.59 -4.23 -3.96
N VAL A 67 4.76 -4.90 -5.10
CA VAL A 67 3.78 -5.82 -5.66
C VAL A 67 4.44 -7.16 -5.93
N MET A 68 3.74 -8.22 -5.66
CA MET A 68 4.17 -9.58 -5.96
C MET A 68 3.02 -10.37 -6.55
N MET A 69 3.35 -11.39 -7.31
CA MET A 69 2.42 -12.41 -7.78
C MET A 69 2.97 -13.78 -7.45
N SER A 70 2.11 -14.69 -7.01
CA SER A 70 2.44 -16.10 -6.87
C SER A 70 1.30 -16.95 -7.43
N PHE A 71 1.64 -17.96 -8.20
CA PHE A 71 0.69 -18.94 -8.72
C PHE A 71 1.32 -20.32 -8.69
N PRO A 72 0.55 -21.37 -8.37
CA PRO A 72 1.04 -22.74 -8.41
C PRO A 72 1.10 -23.26 -9.84
N ASP A 73 2.14 -24.03 -10.16
CA ASP A 73 2.23 -24.81 -11.41
C ASP A 73 1.79 -26.25 -11.16
N TYR A 74 0.66 -26.61 -11.69
CA TYR A 74 0.09 -27.97 -11.58
C TYR A 74 0.34 -28.84 -12.82
N ALA A 75 1.12 -28.41 -13.82
CA ALA A 75 1.28 -29.12 -15.07
C ALA A 75 1.75 -30.55 -14.86
N LYS A 76 2.82 -30.77 -14.08
CA LYS A 76 3.35 -32.11 -13.76
C LYS A 76 2.40 -32.95 -12.91
N TYR A 77 1.60 -32.33 -12.07
CA TYR A 77 0.58 -33.03 -11.29
C TYR A 77 -0.52 -33.57 -12.20
N TYR A 78 -1.07 -32.73 -13.08
CA TYR A 78 -2.09 -33.15 -14.05
C TYR A 78 -1.59 -34.24 -15.00
N GLU A 79 -0.36 -34.10 -15.49
CA GLU A 79 0.26 -35.12 -16.35
C GLU A 79 0.32 -36.50 -15.66
N ARG A 80 0.74 -36.53 -14.38
CA ARG A 80 0.80 -37.76 -13.58
C ARG A 80 -0.58 -38.39 -13.36
N GLU A 81 -1.62 -37.57 -13.19
CA GLU A 81 -3.02 -38.00 -13.03
C GLU A 81 -3.69 -38.31 -14.39
N GLY A 82 -2.95 -38.26 -15.51
CA GLY A 82 -3.48 -38.53 -16.85
C GLY A 82 -4.41 -37.45 -17.41
N VAL A 83 -4.41 -36.28 -16.80
CA VAL A 83 -5.23 -35.13 -17.23
C VAL A 83 -4.46 -34.29 -18.25
N LYS A 84 -5.02 -34.09 -19.42
CA LYS A 84 -4.50 -33.14 -20.43
C LYS A 84 -5.33 -31.86 -20.43
N VAL A 85 -4.68 -30.74 -20.18
CA VAL A 85 -5.31 -29.41 -20.27
C VAL A 85 -5.06 -28.85 -21.67
N HIS A 86 -6.12 -28.49 -22.38
CA HIS A 86 -6.05 -27.84 -23.68
C HIS A 86 -6.54 -26.40 -23.54
N THR A 87 -5.66 -25.43 -23.82
CA THR A 87 -6.04 -24.02 -23.90
C THR A 87 -6.01 -23.60 -25.37
N ILE A 88 -7.13 -23.07 -25.87
CA ILE A 88 -7.27 -22.68 -27.28
C ILE A 88 -7.62 -21.20 -27.31
N TYR A 89 -6.81 -20.43 -28.01
CA TYR A 89 -7.02 -19.02 -28.25
C TYR A 89 -7.61 -18.78 -29.64
N SER A 90 -8.40 -17.71 -29.78
CA SER A 90 -8.84 -17.23 -31.10
C SER A 90 -7.63 -16.72 -31.89
N ASN A 91 -7.67 -16.88 -33.22
CA ASN A 91 -6.66 -16.30 -34.12
C ASN A 91 -6.55 -14.77 -34.03
N LEU A 92 -7.56 -14.11 -33.45
CA LEU A 92 -7.59 -12.66 -33.21
C LEU A 92 -7.22 -12.29 -31.76
N SER A 93 -6.69 -13.23 -30.99
CA SER A 93 -6.41 -13.04 -29.55
C SER A 93 -5.07 -13.70 -29.18
N ASP A 94 -4.08 -13.58 -30.03
CA ASP A 94 -2.73 -14.15 -29.88
C ASP A 94 -1.95 -13.59 -28.69
N TYR A 95 -2.30 -12.39 -28.26
CA TYR A 95 -1.71 -11.75 -27.07
C TYR A 95 -2.44 -12.08 -25.76
N LYS A 96 -3.62 -12.74 -25.85
CA LYS A 96 -4.42 -13.06 -24.68
C LYS A 96 -3.69 -14.01 -23.75
N ASN A 97 -3.49 -13.59 -22.50
CA ASN A 97 -2.78 -14.36 -21.48
C ASN A 97 -1.28 -14.60 -21.76
N ALA A 98 -0.70 -13.86 -22.69
CA ALA A 98 0.70 -14.05 -23.09
C ALA A 98 1.70 -13.98 -21.92
N PRO A 99 1.61 -13.02 -20.96
CA PRO A 99 2.50 -12.98 -19.81
C PRO A 99 2.50 -14.28 -18.99
N PHE A 100 1.32 -14.88 -18.79
CA PHE A 100 1.19 -16.13 -18.04
C PHE A 100 1.64 -17.36 -18.81
N GLU A 101 1.43 -17.40 -20.13
CA GLU A 101 1.94 -18.49 -20.96
C GLU A 101 3.47 -18.49 -20.98
N MET A 102 4.10 -17.32 -21.10
CA MET A 102 5.55 -17.17 -20.98
C MET A 102 6.06 -17.59 -19.61
N ALA A 103 5.34 -17.24 -18.54
CA ALA A 103 5.70 -17.60 -17.17
C ALA A 103 5.67 -19.12 -16.92
N LYS A 104 4.78 -19.87 -17.57
CA LYS A 104 4.77 -21.35 -17.53
C LYS A 104 6.05 -21.96 -18.13
N GLU A 105 6.70 -21.24 -19.05
CA GLU A 105 7.97 -21.62 -19.62
C GLU A 105 9.18 -21.12 -18.80
N GLY A 106 8.93 -20.53 -17.62
CA GLY A 106 9.98 -19.94 -16.77
C GLY A 106 10.49 -18.57 -17.25
N LYS A 107 9.78 -17.92 -18.17
CA LYS A 107 10.10 -16.59 -18.69
C LYS A 107 9.22 -15.55 -18.00
N TYR A 108 9.75 -14.86 -17.01
CA TYR A 108 8.98 -13.98 -16.13
C TYR A 108 9.05 -12.48 -16.50
N GLU A 109 9.84 -12.12 -17.49
CA GLU A 109 10.09 -10.71 -17.84
C GLU A 109 8.82 -10.00 -18.23
N MET A 110 8.00 -10.61 -19.09
CA MET A 110 6.74 -10.01 -19.56
C MET A 110 5.74 -9.79 -18.41
N ILE A 111 5.63 -10.75 -17.48
CA ILE A 111 4.72 -10.60 -16.31
C ILE A 111 5.22 -9.51 -15.35
N LYS A 112 6.55 -9.33 -15.22
CA LYS A 112 7.12 -8.23 -14.43
C LYS A 112 6.82 -6.89 -15.07
N GLU A 113 7.13 -6.75 -16.35
CA GLU A 113 7.06 -5.47 -17.07
C GLU A 113 5.63 -5.00 -17.31
N GLU A 114 4.71 -5.91 -17.63
CA GLU A 114 3.35 -5.57 -18.02
C GLU A 114 2.36 -5.59 -16.87
N GLU A 115 2.59 -6.42 -15.83
CA GLU A 115 1.64 -6.60 -14.72
C GLU A 115 2.16 -5.99 -13.40
N LEU A 116 3.41 -6.32 -12.99
CA LEU A 116 3.87 -5.98 -11.65
C LEU A 116 4.50 -4.59 -11.57
N ASP A 117 5.36 -4.23 -12.50
CA ASP A 117 6.10 -2.97 -12.47
C ASP A 117 5.21 -1.73 -12.61
N PRO A 118 4.14 -1.72 -13.43
CA PRO A 118 3.22 -0.59 -13.47
C PRO A 118 2.53 -0.34 -12.13
N LEU A 119 2.05 -1.39 -11.47
CA LEU A 119 1.43 -1.31 -10.15
C LEU A 119 2.43 -0.90 -9.05
N ALA A 120 3.67 -1.42 -9.14
CA ALA A 120 4.72 -1.06 -8.20
C ALA A 120 5.13 0.41 -8.32
N ARG A 121 5.22 0.93 -9.55
CA ARG A 121 5.50 2.36 -9.79
C ARG A 121 4.40 3.25 -9.23
N ASP A 122 3.14 2.95 -9.53
CA ASP A 122 1.99 3.68 -8.99
C ASP A 122 2.02 3.70 -7.46
N PHE A 123 2.25 2.56 -6.84
CA PHE A 123 2.35 2.49 -5.37
C PHE A 123 3.47 3.37 -4.82
N GLN A 124 4.67 3.30 -5.40
CA GLN A 124 5.80 4.10 -4.97
C GLN A 124 5.55 5.60 -5.13
N GLU A 125 4.95 6.01 -6.25
CA GLU A 125 4.62 7.41 -6.55
C GLU A 125 3.57 7.95 -5.58
N ASN A 126 2.49 7.22 -5.35
CA ASN A 126 1.46 7.61 -4.40
C ASN A 126 2.00 7.76 -2.97
N VAL A 127 2.85 6.83 -2.53
CA VAL A 127 3.47 6.95 -1.20
C VAL A 127 4.39 8.16 -1.12
N LYS A 128 5.19 8.43 -2.16
CA LYS A 128 6.04 9.64 -2.21
C LYS A 128 5.21 10.92 -2.15
N GLU A 129 4.13 10.98 -2.91
CA GLU A 129 3.23 12.13 -2.92
C GLU A 129 2.57 12.35 -1.55
N ASN A 130 1.96 11.30 -1.00
CA ASN A 130 1.18 11.38 0.23
C ASN A 130 2.05 11.62 1.48
N ARG A 131 3.24 11.02 1.55
CA ARG A 131 4.16 11.21 2.68
C ARG A 131 5.10 12.41 2.50
N GLY A 132 5.34 12.83 1.27
CA GLY A 132 6.11 14.03 0.93
C GLY A 132 7.49 14.07 1.59
N ASN A 133 7.83 15.21 2.15
CA ASN A 133 9.14 15.49 2.79
C ASN A 133 9.41 14.67 4.06
N LYS A 134 8.43 13.93 4.58
CA LYS A 134 8.62 13.03 5.73
C LYS A 134 9.51 11.83 5.36
N LEU A 135 9.46 11.37 4.09
CA LEU A 135 10.20 10.18 3.65
C LEU A 135 11.71 10.41 3.55
N LYS A 136 12.49 9.49 4.10
CA LYS A 136 13.93 9.38 3.90
C LYS A 136 14.20 8.42 2.73
N LEU A 137 14.15 8.96 1.51
CA LEU A 137 14.23 8.17 0.27
C LEU A 137 15.53 7.38 0.10
N ASP A 138 16.58 7.75 0.83
CA ASP A 138 17.87 7.05 0.90
C ASP A 138 17.87 5.82 1.82
N ALA A 139 16.81 5.63 2.60
CA ALA A 139 16.70 4.46 3.47
C ALA A 139 16.60 3.17 2.67
N ALA A 140 17.46 2.22 2.98
CA ALA A 140 17.59 0.97 2.22
C ALA A 140 16.28 0.18 2.20
N GLY A 141 15.78 -0.09 0.99
CA GLY A 141 14.59 -0.91 0.77
C GLY A 141 13.26 -0.21 1.03
N LEU A 142 13.25 1.09 1.39
CA LEU A 142 12.05 1.84 1.77
C LEU A 142 10.88 1.65 0.78
N LEU A 143 11.13 1.86 -0.49
CA LEU A 143 10.14 1.70 -1.56
C LEU A 143 10.29 0.38 -2.33
N ARG A 144 10.96 -0.61 -1.75
CA ARG A 144 11.25 -1.88 -2.41
C ARG A 144 10.83 -3.10 -1.58
N GLY A 145 9.73 -2.97 -0.85
CA GLY A 145 9.09 -4.08 -0.15
C GLY A 145 9.64 -4.39 1.24
N ARG A 146 10.59 -3.61 1.79
CA ARG A 146 11.08 -3.83 3.15
C ARG A 146 10.04 -3.46 4.20
N MET A 147 10.01 -4.22 5.30
CA MET A 147 9.23 -3.93 6.50
C MET A 147 10.09 -3.19 7.52
N PHE A 148 9.47 -2.29 8.28
CA PHE A 148 10.10 -1.45 9.29
C PHE A 148 9.29 -1.49 10.58
N TYR A 149 9.94 -1.78 11.70
CA TYR A 149 9.30 -1.64 13.01
C TYR A 149 9.05 -0.17 13.36
N ALA A 150 8.10 0.09 14.22
CA ALA A 150 7.57 1.43 14.55
C ALA A 150 8.66 2.51 14.71
N LYS A 151 9.72 2.23 15.47
CA LYS A 151 10.80 3.21 15.71
C LYS A 151 11.54 3.58 14.42
N GLU A 152 11.86 2.60 13.58
CA GLU A 152 12.52 2.84 12.31
C GLU A 152 11.52 3.45 11.31
N ALA A 153 10.26 2.98 11.29
CA ALA A 153 9.19 3.51 10.44
C ALA A 153 8.97 5.01 10.66
N ILE A 154 8.98 5.48 11.90
CA ILE A 154 8.91 6.92 12.23
C ILE A 154 10.15 7.63 11.70
N THR A 155 11.33 7.06 11.93
CA THR A 155 12.60 7.68 11.50
C THR A 155 12.66 7.86 9.98
N VAL A 156 12.16 6.86 9.22
CA VAL A 156 12.15 6.91 7.74
C VAL A 156 10.91 7.57 7.14
N GLY A 157 9.98 8.01 7.98
CA GLY A 157 8.79 8.77 7.57
C GLY A 157 7.59 7.93 7.13
N LEU A 158 7.57 6.64 7.43
CA LEU A 158 6.42 5.76 7.16
C LEU A 158 5.30 5.89 8.20
N ALA A 159 5.63 6.27 9.44
CA ALA A 159 4.67 6.57 10.50
C ALA A 159 5.01 7.94 11.12
N ASP A 160 4.06 8.51 11.85
CA ASP A 160 4.20 9.85 12.43
C ASP A 160 4.48 9.82 13.94
N ALA A 161 3.88 8.88 14.66
CA ALA A 161 4.04 8.74 16.11
C ALA A 161 3.70 7.33 16.60
N VAL A 162 3.93 7.10 17.89
CA VAL A 162 3.39 5.95 18.62
C VAL A 162 2.29 6.46 19.54
N GLY A 163 1.16 5.76 19.61
CA GLY A 163 0.07 6.15 20.50
C GLY A 163 -1.05 5.13 20.55
N THR A 164 -1.88 5.26 21.59
CA THR A 164 -3.07 4.44 21.76
C THR A 164 -4.21 4.84 20.82
N VAL A 165 -5.25 4.01 20.73
CA VAL A 165 -6.49 4.34 20.01
C VAL A 165 -7.05 5.70 20.45
N ASP A 166 -7.08 5.99 21.77
CA ASP A 166 -7.55 7.28 22.28
C ASP A 166 -6.68 8.45 21.80
N PHE A 167 -5.37 8.25 21.71
CA PHE A 167 -4.47 9.24 21.13
C PHE A 167 -4.82 9.50 19.66
N ALA A 168 -4.98 8.46 18.86
CA ALA A 168 -5.34 8.60 17.44
C ALA A 168 -6.71 9.28 17.23
N ILE A 169 -7.71 8.96 18.07
CA ILE A 169 -9.01 9.63 18.05
C ILE A 169 -8.86 11.12 18.39
N ARG A 170 -8.06 11.46 19.39
CA ARG A 170 -7.79 12.86 19.76
C ARG A 170 -7.12 13.60 18.62
N ARG A 171 -6.07 13.04 18.00
CA ARG A 171 -5.39 13.63 16.84
C ARG A 171 -6.36 13.92 15.70
N ALA A 172 -7.25 12.97 15.40
CA ALA A 172 -8.26 13.17 14.37
C ALA A 172 -9.19 14.36 14.63
N LYS A 173 -9.38 14.78 15.89
CA LYS A 173 -10.16 15.97 16.26
C LYS A 173 -9.32 17.25 16.26
N GLU A 174 -8.03 17.16 16.57
CA GLU A 174 -7.11 18.32 16.69
C GLU A 174 -6.65 18.84 15.33
N ILE A 175 -6.33 17.96 14.37
CA ILE A 175 -5.79 18.33 13.04
C ILE A 175 -6.64 19.41 12.33
N PRO A 176 -7.97 19.32 12.23
CA PRO A 176 -8.77 20.36 11.58
C PRO A 176 -8.71 21.71 12.31
N GLN A 177 -8.55 21.69 13.64
CA GLN A 177 -8.44 22.92 14.44
C GLN A 177 -7.09 23.60 14.24
N GLU A 178 -6.00 22.82 14.18
CA GLU A 178 -4.65 23.30 13.87
C GLU A 178 -4.57 23.95 12.49
N ALA A 179 -5.22 23.35 11.48
CA ALA A 179 -5.30 23.91 10.14
C ALA A 179 -6.02 25.27 10.12
N CYS A 180 -7.15 25.38 10.80
CA CYS A 180 -7.92 26.63 10.89
C CYS A 180 -7.13 27.75 11.60
N ILE A 181 -6.41 27.40 12.66
CA ILE A 181 -5.55 28.36 13.39
C ILE A 181 -4.41 28.86 12.49
N ASN A 182 -3.75 27.96 11.76
CA ASN A 182 -2.65 28.30 10.87
C ASN A 182 -3.10 29.18 9.70
N GLU A 183 -4.28 28.91 9.11
CA GLU A 183 -4.89 29.76 8.08
C GLU A 183 -5.17 31.16 8.61
N TYR A 184 -5.71 31.28 9.83
CA TYR A 184 -5.97 32.59 10.45
C TYR A 184 -4.69 33.38 10.69
N ILE A 185 -3.62 32.73 11.20
CA ILE A 185 -2.31 33.38 11.43
C ILE A 185 -1.72 33.88 10.11
N ASN A 186 -1.72 33.03 9.07
CA ASN A 186 -1.15 33.36 7.76
C ASN A 186 -1.95 34.45 7.02
N SER A 187 -3.24 34.62 7.32
CA SER A 187 -4.10 35.66 6.73
C SER A 187 -3.82 37.06 7.33
N LYS A 188 -3.09 37.12 8.45
CA LYS A 188 -2.77 38.36 9.17
C LYS A 188 -1.31 38.79 9.07
N SER A 189 -0.47 37.95 8.48
CA SER A 189 0.93 38.28 8.16
C SER A 189 1.08 38.76 6.72
#